data_01367fb214bcf2e506237a4409e8261d
#
_entry.id   01367fb214bcf2e506237a4409e8261d
#
_cell.length_a   1.000
_cell.length_b   1.000
_cell.length_c   1.000
_cell.angle_alpha   90.00
_cell.angle_beta   90.00
_cell.angle_gamma   90.00
#
_symmetry.space_group_name_H-M   'P 1'
#
loop_
_entity.id
_entity.type
_entity.pdbx_description
1 polymer ?
#
loop_
_entity_poly.entity_id
_entity_poly.type
_entity_poly.pdbx_seq_one_letter_code
_entity_poly.pdbx_strand_id
1 'polypeptide(L)'
;MACTQPDYHPNSFTIKGMNVNDFTYVLQYDSWSGRDEAQADLAKTPYDLLIMDSYYSCDAPDYGEGRWTSDEIDQIASGEGESSSKIVLSYLSIGEAETYRPYWNAGWDADDDGVPDSGAPEWLDIENPDWEGNYKVKYWLPSWQALVFGSSDSALDVILGQHFDGVYMDIVDAYEYYEEQGVVDAAQTMVDFVISISEYAKAENSGFLLVPQNGEALAEIAGYLDAVDGIGREDVLYTENDKQPEEETEDVAAFLHIFLNAGKFVLEIEYPTSSWAVSACYDFAEEQGYVCYVGPEELDQIQVSHGFMPD
;
A
#
# COMPACT_ATOMS: atom_id res chain seq x y z
N MET A 1 -10.93 29.72 25.23
CA MET A 1 -10.28 30.26 24.03
C MET A 1 -10.36 29.12 23.04
N ALA A 2 -11.10 29.31 21.97
CA ALA A 2 -11.06 28.34 20.86
C ALA A 2 -9.64 28.43 20.28
N CYS A 3 -8.93 27.31 20.29
CA CYS A 3 -7.70 27.17 19.53
C CYS A 3 -8.14 27.31 18.07
N THR A 4 -7.81 28.38 17.40
CA THR A 4 -7.91 28.42 15.95
C THR A 4 -6.85 27.47 15.46
N GLN A 5 -7.28 26.35 14.81
CA GLN A 5 -6.38 25.50 14.06
C GLN A 5 -5.59 26.37 13.07
N PRO A 6 -4.31 26.06 12.82
CA PRO A 6 -3.63 26.66 11.69
C PRO A 6 -4.43 26.35 10.43
N ASP A 7 -4.48 27.28 9.49
CA ASP A 7 -5.05 27.03 8.16
C ASP A 7 -4.14 25.99 7.46
N TYR A 8 -4.45 24.71 7.62
CA TYR A 8 -3.81 23.63 6.88
C TYR A 8 -4.27 23.71 5.42
N HIS A 9 -3.31 23.75 4.53
CA HIS A 9 -3.53 23.74 3.09
C HIS A 9 -2.92 22.46 2.51
N PRO A 10 -3.68 21.35 2.43
CA PRO A 10 -3.14 20.10 1.93
C PRO A 10 -2.58 20.27 0.52
N ASN A 11 -1.44 19.64 0.28
CA ASN A 11 -0.95 19.47 -1.08
C ASN A 11 -1.93 18.60 -1.86
N SER A 12 -1.89 18.71 -3.17
CA SER A 12 -2.76 17.91 -4.02
C SER A 12 -2.08 17.51 -5.32
N PHE A 13 -2.52 16.41 -5.87
CA PHE A 13 -2.15 15.98 -7.21
C PHE A 13 -3.40 15.64 -8.02
N THR A 14 -3.27 15.67 -9.34
CA THR A 14 -4.38 15.30 -10.22
C THR A 14 -4.11 13.95 -10.86
N ILE A 15 -5.02 13.00 -10.65
CA ILE A 15 -4.96 11.68 -11.27
C ILE A 15 -6.34 11.27 -11.80
N LYS A 16 -6.39 10.67 -12.99
CA LYS A 16 -7.65 10.32 -13.68
C LYS A 16 -8.64 11.51 -13.79
N GLY A 17 -8.14 12.73 -13.73
CA GLY A 17 -8.96 13.95 -13.79
C GLY A 17 -9.58 14.37 -12.45
N MET A 18 -9.28 13.67 -11.36
CA MET A 18 -9.65 13.99 -9.99
C MET A 18 -8.50 14.69 -9.31
N ASN A 19 -8.81 15.69 -8.48
CA ASN A 19 -7.85 16.27 -7.54
C ASN A 19 -7.87 15.44 -6.27
N VAL A 20 -6.71 15.01 -5.80
CA VAL A 20 -6.53 14.21 -4.59
C VAL A 20 -5.70 15.05 -3.60
N ASN A 21 -6.27 15.41 -2.49
CA ASN A 21 -5.65 16.18 -1.42
C ASN A 21 -5.65 15.47 -0.06
N ASP A 22 -6.30 14.32 0.01
CA ASP A 22 -6.31 13.46 1.17
C ASP A 22 -6.51 11.99 0.79
N PHE A 23 -6.17 11.09 1.71
CA PHE A 23 -6.42 9.66 1.55
C PHE A 23 -6.58 8.97 2.89
N THR A 24 -7.12 7.76 2.87
CA THR A 24 -7.18 6.87 4.03
C THR A 24 -6.69 5.48 3.65
N TYR A 25 -6.16 4.76 4.64
CA TYR A 25 -5.55 3.44 4.48
C TYR A 25 -6.22 2.47 5.46
N VAL A 26 -6.88 1.44 4.95
CA VAL A 26 -7.66 0.46 5.74
C VAL A 26 -7.43 -0.94 5.19
N LEU A 27 -6.82 -1.82 5.96
CA LEU A 27 -6.56 -3.21 5.56
C LEU A 27 -7.36 -4.23 6.38
N GLN A 28 -7.73 -3.88 7.61
CA GLN A 28 -8.44 -4.75 8.53
C GLN A 28 -9.88 -4.26 8.71
N TYR A 29 -10.82 -5.19 8.78
CA TYR A 29 -12.25 -4.85 8.85
C TYR A 29 -12.93 -5.32 10.15
N ASP A 30 -12.18 -5.73 11.14
CA ASP A 30 -12.68 -6.28 12.41
C ASP A 30 -13.42 -5.28 13.28
N SER A 31 -13.22 -3.98 13.05
CA SER A 31 -13.92 -2.91 13.76
C SER A 31 -15.38 -2.73 13.31
N TRP A 32 -15.77 -3.28 12.15
CA TRP A 32 -17.14 -3.25 11.64
C TRP A 32 -17.92 -4.49 12.04
N SER A 33 -19.25 -4.32 12.23
CA SER A 33 -20.15 -5.43 12.57
C SER A 33 -20.41 -6.39 11.41
N GLY A 34 -19.99 -6.02 10.18
CA GLY A 34 -20.15 -6.82 8.99
C GLY A 34 -19.81 -6.07 7.70
N ARG A 35 -19.72 -6.83 6.62
CA ARG A 35 -19.31 -6.38 5.29
C ARG A 35 -20.15 -5.22 4.74
N ASP A 36 -21.49 -5.31 4.88
CA ASP A 36 -22.40 -4.26 4.38
C ASP A 36 -22.17 -2.91 5.09
N GLU A 37 -21.85 -2.95 6.39
CA GLU A 37 -21.52 -1.74 7.17
C GLU A 37 -20.16 -1.17 6.73
N ALA A 38 -19.13 -2.00 6.62
CA ALA A 38 -17.82 -1.58 6.14
C ALA A 38 -17.93 -0.94 4.74
N GLN A 39 -18.62 -1.58 3.79
CA GLN A 39 -18.84 -1.04 2.45
C GLN A 39 -19.53 0.33 2.49
N ALA A 40 -20.60 0.44 3.28
CA ALA A 40 -21.36 1.69 3.38
C ALA A 40 -20.53 2.84 3.97
N ASP A 41 -19.69 2.55 4.97
CA ASP A 41 -18.83 3.56 5.59
C ASP A 41 -17.68 3.95 4.67
N LEU A 42 -17.06 2.99 3.96
CA LEU A 42 -16.05 3.26 2.94
C LEU A 42 -16.60 4.11 1.79
N ALA A 43 -17.84 3.83 1.35
CA ALA A 43 -18.50 4.64 0.31
C ALA A 43 -18.81 6.07 0.78
N LYS A 44 -19.14 6.27 2.07
CA LYS A 44 -19.49 7.58 2.66
C LYS A 44 -18.29 8.42 3.07
N THR A 45 -17.11 7.79 3.22
CA THR A 45 -15.93 8.55 3.62
C THR A 45 -15.66 9.69 2.64
N PRO A 46 -15.31 10.89 3.12
CA PRO A 46 -15.06 12.03 2.25
C PRO A 46 -13.67 12.01 1.57
N TYR A 47 -12.81 11.06 1.92
CA TYR A 47 -11.47 10.94 1.34
C TYR A 47 -11.48 10.77 -0.17
N ASP A 48 -10.56 11.47 -0.86
CA ASP A 48 -10.39 11.43 -2.32
C ASP A 48 -9.77 10.12 -2.81
N LEU A 49 -8.90 9.50 -1.98
CA LEU A 49 -8.24 8.24 -2.29
C LEU A 49 -8.36 7.28 -1.10
N LEU A 50 -8.63 6.03 -1.42
CA LEU A 50 -8.74 4.94 -0.46
C LEU A 50 -7.77 3.83 -0.84
N ILE A 51 -6.93 3.40 0.11
CA ILE A 51 -6.13 2.19 0.01
C ILE A 51 -6.81 1.12 0.88
N MET A 52 -7.12 -0.04 0.31
CA MET A 52 -7.82 -1.11 1.01
C MET A 52 -7.41 -2.50 0.51
N ASP A 53 -7.62 -3.53 1.33
CA ASP A 53 -7.39 -4.90 0.88
C ASP A 53 -8.46 -5.35 -0.14
N SER A 54 -8.08 -6.18 -1.11
CA SER A 54 -8.98 -6.82 -2.08
C SER A 54 -9.91 -7.86 -1.46
N TYR A 55 -9.64 -8.25 -0.21
CA TYR A 55 -10.46 -9.16 0.59
C TYR A 55 -11.07 -8.42 1.77
N TYR A 56 -12.38 -8.56 1.96
CA TYR A 56 -13.04 -8.20 3.21
C TYR A 56 -12.66 -9.17 4.33
N SER A 57 -12.49 -10.46 4.00
CA SER A 57 -12.07 -11.48 4.94
C SER A 57 -11.36 -12.61 4.23
N CYS A 58 -10.19 -12.98 4.72
CA CYS A 58 -9.45 -14.16 4.27
C CYS A 58 -9.88 -15.44 4.98
N ASP A 59 -10.67 -15.34 6.08
CA ASP A 59 -11.19 -16.47 6.87
C ASP A 59 -12.47 -17.07 6.29
N ALA A 60 -13.00 -16.53 5.21
CA ALA A 60 -14.20 -17.07 4.57
C ALA A 60 -13.94 -18.52 4.11
N PRO A 61 -14.93 -19.43 4.29
CA PRO A 61 -14.79 -20.82 3.87
C PRO A 61 -14.48 -21.01 2.38
N ASP A 62 -14.92 -20.06 1.57
CA ASP A 62 -14.58 -19.90 0.17
C ASP A 62 -13.93 -18.52 0.00
N TYR A 63 -12.67 -18.47 -0.42
CA TYR A 63 -11.96 -17.22 -0.66
C TYR A 63 -12.71 -16.30 -1.65
N GLY A 64 -13.50 -16.85 -2.56
CA GLY A 64 -14.37 -16.06 -3.44
C GLY A 64 -15.44 -15.28 -2.67
N GLU A 65 -15.96 -15.82 -1.57
CA GLU A 65 -16.92 -15.14 -0.70
C GLU A 65 -16.26 -14.05 0.16
N GLY A 66 -14.97 -14.20 0.45
CA GLY A 66 -14.17 -13.21 1.19
C GLY A 66 -13.75 -11.99 0.37
N ARG A 67 -13.73 -12.09 -0.96
CA ARG A 67 -13.34 -11.00 -1.86
C ARG A 67 -14.43 -9.93 -1.96
N TRP A 68 -14.01 -8.66 -2.08
CA TRP A 68 -14.93 -7.63 -2.55
C TRP A 68 -15.39 -7.96 -3.99
N THR A 69 -16.63 -7.69 -4.30
CA THR A 69 -17.14 -7.79 -5.68
C THR A 69 -16.87 -6.50 -6.44
N SER A 70 -16.86 -6.57 -7.78
CA SER A 70 -16.74 -5.37 -8.61
C SER A 70 -17.85 -4.35 -8.36
N ASP A 71 -19.09 -4.82 -8.12
CA ASP A 71 -20.22 -3.94 -7.82
C ASP A 71 -20.03 -3.19 -6.47
N GLU A 72 -19.41 -3.82 -5.47
CA GLU A 72 -19.10 -3.19 -4.18
C GLU A 72 -17.97 -2.15 -4.34
N ILE A 73 -16.92 -2.48 -5.07
CA ILE A 73 -15.84 -1.52 -5.36
C ILE A 73 -16.35 -0.34 -6.18
N ASP A 74 -17.18 -0.58 -7.20
CA ASP A 74 -17.82 0.50 -7.99
C ASP A 74 -18.69 1.41 -7.11
N GLN A 75 -19.40 0.85 -6.11
CA GLN A 75 -20.19 1.64 -5.16
C GLN A 75 -19.30 2.46 -4.23
N ILE A 76 -18.21 1.88 -3.69
CA ILE A 76 -17.24 2.58 -2.86
C ILE A 76 -16.61 3.73 -3.67
N ALA A 77 -16.14 3.45 -4.89
CA ALA A 77 -15.50 4.44 -5.77
C ALA A 77 -16.46 5.56 -6.20
N SER A 78 -17.75 5.27 -6.35
CA SER A 78 -18.76 6.27 -6.74
C SER A 78 -19.12 7.24 -5.61
N GLY A 79 -18.83 6.86 -4.35
CA GLY A 79 -19.23 7.60 -3.17
C GLY A 79 -20.72 7.48 -2.85
N GLU A 80 -21.12 7.86 -1.64
CA GLU A 80 -22.51 7.88 -1.18
C GLU A 80 -22.83 9.17 -0.40
N GLY A 81 -24.03 9.71 -0.57
CA GLY A 81 -24.47 10.90 0.16
C GLY A 81 -23.85 12.19 -0.37
N GLU A 82 -23.10 12.90 0.47
CA GLU A 82 -22.37 14.12 0.12
C GLU A 82 -20.92 13.81 -0.35
N SER A 83 -20.50 12.54 -0.25
CA SER A 83 -19.19 12.09 -0.69
C SER A 83 -19.07 12.12 -2.21
N SER A 84 -17.94 12.58 -2.71
CA SER A 84 -17.59 12.56 -4.13
C SER A 84 -17.05 11.20 -4.57
N SER A 85 -16.89 10.99 -5.87
CA SER A 85 -16.15 9.84 -6.40
C SER A 85 -14.71 9.88 -5.90
N LYS A 86 -14.14 8.70 -5.63
CA LYS A 86 -12.79 8.52 -5.11
C LYS A 86 -11.97 7.53 -5.93
N ILE A 87 -10.67 7.61 -5.82
CA ILE A 87 -9.73 6.60 -6.34
C ILE A 87 -9.65 5.47 -5.31
N VAL A 88 -9.75 4.23 -5.74
CA VAL A 88 -9.64 3.06 -4.86
C VAL A 88 -8.48 2.18 -5.31
N LEU A 89 -7.45 2.08 -4.47
CA LEU A 89 -6.28 1.24 -4.69
C LEU A 89 -6.37 -0.02 -3.85
N SER A 90 -5.99 -1.16 -4.42
CA SER A 90 -5.89 -2.41 -3.68
C SER A 90 -4.49 -2.62 -3.14
N TYR A 91 -4.37 -2.94 -1.85
CA TYR A 91 -3.14 -3.47 -1.28
C TYR A 91 -2.71 -4.75 -1.99
N LEU A 92 -1.42 -4.91 -2.21
CA LEU A 92 -0.81 -6.08 -2.82
C LEU A 92 0.65 -6.25 -2.35
N SER A 93 0.91 -7.22 -1.46
CA SER A 93 2.30 -7.58 -1.14
C SER A 93 2.97 -8.28 -2.32
N ILE A 94 4.14 -7.79 -2.74
CA ILE A 94 4.93 -8.39 -3.83
C ILE A 94 6.26 -8.98 -3.35
N GLY A 95 6.70 -8.62 -2.16
CA GLY A 95 7.97 -9.07 -1.56
C GLY A 95 7.82 -10.07 -0.41
N GLU A 96 6.58 -10.34 0.03
CA GLU A 96 6.27 -11.33 1.07
C GLU A 96 5.05 -12.17 0.71
N ALA A 97 5.06 -13.41 1.18
CA ALA A 97 3.93 -14.32 1.15
C ALA A 97 3.21 -14.27 2.51
N GLU A 98 1.88 -14.21 2.46
CA GLU A 98 1.03 -14.04 3.63
C GLU A 98 0.24 -15.34 3.88
N THR A 99 0.32 -15.90 5.10
CA THR A 99 -0.27 -17.21 5.46
C THR A 99 -1.78 -17.27 5.31
N TYR A 100 -2.44 -16.12 5.33
CA TYR A 100 -3.89 -15.99 5.20
C TYR A 100 -4.36 -15.84 3.74
N ARG A 101 -3.47 -15.83 2.77
CA ARG A 101 -3.84 -15.74 1.35
C ARG A 101 -4.18 -17.10 0.75
N PRO A 102 -5.04 -17.12 -0.30
CA PRO A 102 -5.52 -18.36 -0.93
C PRO A 102 -4.44 -19.30 -1.46
N TYR A 103 -3.26 -18.80 -1.77
CA TYR A 103 -2.16 -19.60 -2.29
C TYR A 103 -1.38 -20.32 -1.18
N TRP A 104 -1.56 -19.95 0.09
CA TRP A 104 -0.78 -20.52 1.18
C TRP A 104 -1.13 -21.99 1.44
N ASN A 105 -0.14 -22.76 1.79
CA ASN A 105 -0.30 -24.14 2.22
C ASN A 105 0.37 -24.33 3.59
N ALA A 106 -0.41 -24.64 4.60
CA ALA A 106 0.07 -24.84 5.96
C ALA A 106 1.13 -25.97 6.10
N GLY A 107 1.32 -26.80 5.09
CA GLY A 107 2.40 -27.77 5.04
C GLY A 107 3.75 -27.21 4.59
N TRP A 108 3.84 -25.91 4.31
CA TRP A 108 5.11 -25.26 3.98
C TRP A 108 5.92 -24.87 5.21
N ASP A 109 5.24 -24.68 6.35
CA ASP A 109 5.81 -24.55 7.68
C ASP A 109 4.82 -25.21 8.66
N ALA A 110 4.94 -26.54 8.81
CA ALA A 110 3.95 -27.33 9.55
C ALA A 110 4.18 -27.37 11.06
N ASP A 111 5.38 -27.03 11.51
CA ASP A 111 5.75 -26.95 12.91
C ASP A 111 5.80 -25.49 13.44
N ASP A 112 5.49 -24.54 12.56
CA ASP A 112 5.31 -23.11 12.89
C ASP A 112 6.57 -22.51 13.56
N ASP A 113 7.74 -22.85 12.99
CA ASP A 113 9.03 -22.36 13.49
C ASP A 113 9.60 -21.19 12.69
N GLY A 114 8.85 -20.70 11.70
CA GLY A 114 9.21 -19.58 10.82
C GLY A 114 10.24 -19.95 9.74
N VAL A 115 10.50 -21.25 9.56
CA VAL A 115 11.44 -21.76 8.55
C VAL A 115 10.74 -22.73 7.60
N PRO A 116 10.75 -22.47 6.29
CA PRO A 116 10.06 -23.35 5.35
C PRO A 116 10.50 -24.79 5.42
N ASP A 117 9.54 -25.70 5.53
CA ASP A 117 9.72 -27.13 5.57
C ASP A 117 10.18 -27.74 4.24
N SER A 118 10.68 -28.97 4.31
CA SER A 118 10.99 -29.77 3.13
C SER A 118 9.74 -30.01 2.28
N GLY A 119 9.66 -29.38 1.13
CA GLY A 119 8.49 -29.43 0.22
C GLY A 119 7.81 -28.07 0.02
N ALA A 120 8.22 -27.08 0.75
CA ALA A 120 7.88 -25.69 0.45
C ALA A 120 8.42 -25.28 -0.92
N PRO A 121 7.78 -24.33 -1.62
CA PRO A 121 8.26 -23.87 -2.91
C PRO A 121 9.60 -23.14 -2.79
N GLU A 122 10.42 -23.19 -3.84
CA GLU A 122 11.76 -22.61 -3.87
C GLU A 122 11.76 -21.09 -3.60
N TRP A 123 10.67 -20.43 -3.94
CA TRP A 123 10.53 -18.98 -3.74
C TRP A 123 10.28 -18.58 -2.28
N LEU A 124 9.79 -19.49 -1.43
CA LEU A 124 9.51 -19.20 -0.03
C LEU A 124 10.83 -19.14 0.77
N ASP A 125 10.96 -18.12 1.61
CA ASP A 125 12.06 -17.91 2.53
C ASP A 125 11.54 -17.79 3.96
N ILE A 126 12.37 -17.46 4.93
CA ILE A 126 12.02 -17.38 6.33
C ILE A 126 10.91 -16.36 6.63
N GLU A 127 10.19 -16.60 7.72
CA GLU A 127 9.20 -15.67 8.24
C GLU A 127 9.83 -14.32 8.59
N ASN A 128 9.07 -13.25 8.41
CA ASN A 128 9.44 -11.92 8.85
C ASN A 128 9.34 -11.87 10.39
N PRO A 129 10.44 -11.58 11.13
CA PRO A 129 10.42 -11.60 12.59
C PRO A 129 9.54 -10.51 13.22
N ASP A 130 9.19 -9.47 12.45
CA ASP A 130 8.39 -8.35 12.93
C ASP A 130 6.89 -8.52 12.60
N TRP A 131 6.56 -9.41 11.63
CA TRP A 131 5.19 -9.65 11.17
C TRP A 131 4.88 -11.14 11.08
N GLU A 132 4.32 -11.71 12.16
CA GLU A 132 3.90 -13.12 12.22
C GLU A 132 2.94 -13.47 11.07
N GLY A 133 3.22 -14.57 10.39
CA GLY A 133 2.45 -15.05 9.25
C GLY A 133 2.87 -14.48 7.91
N ASN A 134 3.85 -13.57 7.87
CA ASN A 134 4.42 -13.03 6.64
C ASN A 134 5.80 -13.62 6.39
N TYR A 135 6.00 -14.17 5.21
CA TYR A 135 7.23 -14.88 4.83
C TYR A 135 7.91 -14.17 3.68
N LYS A 136 9.20 -13.91 3.81
CA LYS A 136 10.01 -13.35 2.72
C LYS A 136 9.97 -14.24 1.50
N VAL A 137 10.01 -13.65 0.31
CA VAL A 137 9.98 -14.40 -0.94
C VAL A 137 11.09 -14.00 -1.89
N LYS A 138 11.62 -14.96 -2.62
CA LYS A 138 12.55 -14.73 -3.73
C LYS A 138 11.74 -14.23 -4.93
N TYR A 139 11.37 -12.95 -4.89
CA TYR A 139 10.45 -12.29 -5.84
C TYR A 139 10.92 -12.33 -7.30
N TRP A 140 12.19 -12.60 -7.56
CA TRP A 140 12.73 -12.79 -8.92
C TRP A 140 12.41 -14.15 -9.54
N LEU A 141 11.85 -15.10 -8.77
CA LEU A 141 11.50 -16.42 -9.28
C LEU A 141 10.15 -16.39 -10.02
N PRO A 142 10.10 -16.92 -11.26
CA PRO A 142 8.86 -16.93 -12.05
C PRO A 142 7.68 -17.64 -11.37
N SER A 143 7.97 -18.59 -10.48
CA SER A 143 6.92 -19.32 -9.75
C SER A 143 6.25 -18.48 -8.66
N TRP A 144 6.93 -17.48 -8.08
CA TRP A 144 6.32 -16.46 -7.25
C TRP A 144 5.56 -15.45 -8.10
N GLN A 145 6.20 -14.92 -9.13
CA GLN A 145 5.60 -13.93 -10.03
C GLN A 145 4.27 -14.42 -10.63
N ALA A 146 4.16 -15.73 -10.90
CA ALA A 146 2.91 -16.34 -11.40
C ALA A 146 1.76 -16.34 -10.36
N LEU A 147 2.03 -16.19 -9.07
CA LEU A 147 1.01 -15.97 -8.04
C LEU A 147 0.55 -14.51 -8.02
N VAL A 148 1.42 -13.59 -8.44
CA VAL A 148 1.12 -12.15 -8.47
C VAL A 148 0.35 -11.78 -9.72
N PHE A 149 0.74 -12.23 -10.92
CA PHE A 149 0.04 -11.91 -12.18
C PHE A 149 0.17 -13.01 -13.23
N GLY A 150 -0.72 -12.99 -14.23
CA GLY A 150 -0.65 -13.82 -15.45
C GLY A 150 -1.58 -15.03 -15.47
N SER A 151 -2.51 -15.13 -14.52
CA SER A 151 -3.57 -16.15 -14.52
C SER A 151 -4.83 -15.63 -13.83
N SER A 152 -5.99 -16.20 -14.16
CA SER A 152 -7.27 -15.76 -13.58
C SER A 152 -7.35 -15.82 -12.05
N ASP A 153 -6.45 -16.56 -11.43
CA ASP A 153 -6.40 -16.77 -9.97
C ASP A 153 -5.24 -16.03 -9.31
N SER A 154 -4.40 -15.34 -10.10
CA SER A 154 -3.31 -14.54 -9.56
C SER A 154 -3.85 -13.24 -8.92
N ALA A 155 -3.13 -12.71 -7.94
CA ALA A 155 -3.61 -11.61 -7.11
C ALA A 155 -4.00 -10.37 -7.94
N LEU A 156 -3.14 -9.96 -8.87
CA LEU A 156 -3.40 -8.79 -9.72
C LEU A 156 -4.57 -9.00 -10.68
N ASP A 157 -4.74 -10.19 -11.23
CA ASP A 157 -5.88 -10.50 -12.12
C ASP A 157 -7.21 -10.45 -11.36
N VAL A 158 -7.21 -10.90 -10.10
CA VAL A 158 -8.36 -10.76 -9.19
C VAL A 158 -8.67 -9.28 -8.96
N ILE A 159 -7.68 -8.48 -8.61
CA ILE A 159 -7.82 -7.04 -8.35
C ILE A 159 -8.32 -6.30 -9.60
N LEU A 160 -7.78 -6.59 -10.78
CA LEU A 160 -8.26 -6.05 -12.06
C LEU A 160 -9.74 -6.39 -12.29
N GLY A 161 -10.13 -7.64 -11.99
CA GLY A 161 -11.52 -8.10 -12.13
C GLY A 161 -12.48 -7.49 -11.11
N GLN A 162 -11.98 -6.95 -10.00
CA GLN A 162 -12.76 -6.27 -8.96
C GLN A 162 -12.98 -4.76 -9.25
N HIS A 163 -12.41 -4.21 -10.31
CA HIS A 163 -12.53 -2.82 -10.73
C HIS A 163 -11.80 -1.79 -9.86
N PHE A 164 -10.79 -2.20 -9.10
CA PHE A 164 -9.90 -1.23 -8.47
C PHE A 164 -9.24 -0.32 -9.49
N ASP A 165 -8.97 0.92 -9.10
CA ASP A 165 -8.28 1.91 -9.94
C ASP A 165 -6.79 1.62 -10.10
N GLY A 166 -6.21 0.84 -9.20
CA GLY A 166 -4.80 0.50 -9.18
C GLY A 166 -4.43 -0.41 -8.01
N VAL A 167 -3.13 -0.61 -7.84
CA VAL A 167 -2.55 -1.32 -6.71
C VAL A 167 -1.62 -0.42 -5.90
N TYR A 168 -1.65 -0.62 -4.59
CA TYR A 168 -0.67 -0.14 -3.64
C TYR A 168 0.21 -1.33 -3.28
N MET A 169 1.43 -1.33 -3.82
CA MET A 169 2.33 -2.49 -3.79
C MET A 169 3.25 -2.41 -2.58
N ASP A 170 3.09 -3.35 -1.67
CA ASP A 170 3.89 -3.43 -0.45
C ASP A 170 5.09 -4.37 -0.57
N ILE A 171 6.04 -4.18 0.35
CA ILE A 171 7.29 -4.94 0.46
C ILE A 171 8.13 -4.84 -0.83
N VAL A 172 8.09 -3.68 -1.45
CA VAL A 172 8.96 -3.36 -2.60
C VAL A 172 10.42 -3.22 -2.14
N ASP A 173 10.64 -2.85 -0.90
CA ASP A 173 11.95 -2.76 -0.23
C ASP A 173 12.56 -4.12 0.15
N ALA A 174 11.88 -5.25 -0.09
CA ALA A 174 12.43 -6.59 0.13
C ALA A 174 13.82 -6.81 -0.50
N TYR A 175 14.19 -6.04 -1.51
CA TYR A 175 15.51 -6.10 -2.13
C TYR A 175 16.64 -5.80 -1.14
N GLU A 176 16.42 -4.93 -0.15
CA GLU A 176 17.42 -4.55 0.85
C GLU A 176 17.84 -5.76 1.69
N TYR A 177 16.87 -6.54 2.16
CA TYR A 177 17.15 -7.80 2.86
C TYR A 177 18.02 -8.73 2.01
N TYR A 178 17.69 -8.90 0.73
CA TYR A 178 18.45 -9.82 -0.13
C TYR A 178 19.83 -9.27 -0.53
N GLU A 179 20.01 -7.97 -0.63
CA GLU A 179 21.33 -7.36 -0.77
C GLU A 179 22.22 -7.64 0.45
N GLU A 180 21.66 -7.56 1.66
CA GLU A 180 22.35 -7.94 2.90
C GLU A 180 22.72 -9.43 2.93
N GLN A 181 21.91 -10.30 2.32
CA GLN A 181 22.23 -11.71 2.14
C GLN A 181 23.23 -11.97 0.99
N GLY A 182 23.68 -10.93 0.30
CA GLY A 182 24.68 -11.00 -0.78
C GLY A 182 24.09 -11.41 -2.13
N VAL A 183 22.79 -11.27 -2.33
CA VAL A 183 22.16 -11.44 -3.65
C VAL A 183 22.57 -10.26 -4.54
N VAL A 184 23.34 -10.56 -5.57
CA VAL A 184 23.76 -9.55 -6.55
C VAL A 184 22.54 -9.15 -7.40
N ASP A 185 22.43 -7.86 -7.70
CA ASP A 185 21.35 -7.29 -8.53
C ASP A 185 19.93 -7.40 -7.93
N ALA A 186 19.77 -7.56 -6.58
CA ALA A 186 18.46 -7.66 -5.95
C ALA A 186 17.59 -6.42 -6.27
N ALA A 187 18.09 -5.22 -6.10
CA ALA A 187 17.36 -4.00 -6.46
C ALA A 187 16.94 -3.97 -7.95
N GLN A 188 17.83 -4.35 -8.86
CA GLN A 188 17.49 -4.41 -10.30
C GLN A 188 16.40 -5.42 -10.58
N THR A 189 16.43 -6.61 -9.94
CA THR A 189 15.41 -7.63 -10.15
C THR A 189 14.05 -7.22 -9.56
N MET A 190 14.02 -6.41 -8.49
CA MET A 190 12.78 -5.81 -8.00
C MET A 190 12.22 -4.79 -9.00
N VAL A 191 13.06 -3.94 -9.54
CA VAL A 191 12.65 -3.01 -10.61
C VAL A 191 12.10 -3.74 -11.82
N ASP A 192 12.78 -4.81 -12.29
CA ASP A 192 12.30 -5.62 -13.42
C ASP A 192 10.94 -6.27 -13.12
N PHE A 193 10.70 -6.67 -11.88
CA PHE A 193 9.42 -7.22 -11.44
C PHE A 193 8.32 -6.15 -11.43
N VAL A 194 8.57 -4.98 -10.86
CA VAL A 194 7.62 -3.84 -10.87
C VAL A 194 7.29 -3.40 -12.30
N ILE A 195 8.29 -3.35 -13.20
CA ILE A 195 8.06 -3.06 -14.63
C ILE A 195 7.14 -4.12 -15.24
N SER A 196 7.38 -5.41 -14.97
CA SER A 196 6.55 -6.50 -15.51
C SER A 196 5.11 -6.43 -15.02
N ILE A 197 4.89 -6.10 -13.74
CA ILE A 197 3.55 -5.86 -13.17
C ILE A 197 2.88 -4.69 -13.89
N SER A 198 3.61 -3.59 -14.09
CA SER A 198 3.10 -2.39 -14.74
C SER A 198 2.70 -2.64 -16.21
N GLU A 199 3.56 -3.29 -16.96
CA GLU A 199 3.29 -3.63 -18.36
C GLU A 199 2.06 -4.55 -18.47
N TYR A 200 1.96 -5.57 -17.60
CA TYR A 200 0.84 -6.48 -17.56
C TYR A 200 -0.48 -5.76 -17.23
N ALA A 201 -0.52 -5.03 -16.11
CA ALA A 201 -1.72 -4.33 -15.68
C ALA A 201 -2.20 -3.28 -16.67
N LYS A 202 -1.26 -2.47 -17.22
CA LYS A 202 -1.57 -1.41 -18.19
C LYS A 202 -1.95 -1.95 -19.57
N ALA A 203 -1.60 -3.19 -19.90
CA ALA A 203 -2.09 -3.86 -21.11
C ALA A 203 -3.58 -4.24 -20.98
N GLU A 204 -4.04 -4.62 -19.78
CA GLU A 204 -5.45 -4.93 -19.49
C GLU A 204 -6.27 -3.65 -19.27
N ASN A 205 -5.73 -2.69 -18.53
CA ASN A 205 -6.34 -1.39 -18.25
C ASN A 205 -5.28 -0.29 -18.31
N SER A 206 -5.24 0.47 -19.40
CA SER A 206 -4.21 1.50 -19.61
C SER A 206 -4.23 2.65 -18.60
N GLY A 207 -5.30 2.79 -17.82
CA GLY A 207 -5.43 3.77 -16.73
C GLY A 207 -5.18 3.19 -15.35
N PHE A 208 -4.70 1.93 -15.25
CA PHE A 208 -4.43 1.29 -13.96
C PHE A 208 -3.20 1.88 -13.30
N LEU A 209 -3.31 2.18 -12.01
CA LEU A 209 -2.28 2.87 -11.23
C LEU A 209 -1.39 1.87 -10.51
N LEU A 210 -0.10 2.18 -10.44
CA LEU A 210 0.89 1.42 -9.68
C LEU A 210 1.58 2.36 -8.69
N VAL A 211 1.39 2.10 -7.41
CA VAL A 211 1.93 2.91 -6.31
C VAL A 211 2.71 1.97 -5.38
N PRO A 212 4.04 1.91 -5.47
CA PRO A 212 4.84 1.16 -4.50
C PRO A 212 4.81 1.83 -3.13
N GLN A 213 4.92 1.01 -2.08
CA GLN A 213 5.19 1.46 -0.72
C GLN A 213 6.65 1.21 -0.39
N ASN A 214 7.34 2.25 0.12
CA ASN A 214 8.76 2.23 0.45
C ASN A 214 9.67 1.96 -0.77
N GLY A 215 10.95 1.63 -0.55
CA GLY A 215 11.91 1.35 -1.62
C GLY A 215 12.20 2.54 -2.53
N GLU A 216 12.13 3.76 -2.01
CA GLU A 216 12.27 5.01 -2.74
C GLU A 216 13.60 5.13 -3.49
N ALA A 217 14.66 4.47 -3.02
CA ALA A 217 15.96 4.46 -3.68
C ALA A 217 15.95 3.78 -5.06
N LEU A 218 14.95 2.94 -5.34
CA LEU A 218 14.76 2.34 -6.67
C LEU A 218 14.49 3.38 -7.76
N ALA A 219 14.13 4.62 -7.39
CA ALA A 219 13.96 5.74 -8.33
C ALA A 219 15.22 6.03 -9.16
N GLU A 220 16.40 5.68 -8.67
CA GLU A 220 17.67 5.86 -9.40
C GLU A 220 17.92 4.79 -10.46
N ILE A 221 17.14 3.69 -10.44
CA ILE A 221 17.28 2.60 -11.41
C ILE A 221 16.43 2.89 -12.66
N ALA A 222 17.04 2.75 -13.81
CA ALA A 222 16.41 3.09 -15.08
C ALA A 222 15.12 2.28 -15.33
N GLY A 223 14.05 2.96 -15.71
CA GLY A 223 12.75 2.37 -16.03
C GLY A 223 11.78 2.34 -14.84
N TYR A 224 12.27 2.44 -13.59
CA TYR A 224 11.39 2.36 -12.41
C TYR A 224 10.33 3.48 -12.40
N LEU A 225 10.78 4.73 -12.53
CA LEU A 225 9.87 5.88 -12.55
C LEU A 225 8.86 5.86 -13.71
N ASP A 226 9.22 5.26 -14.85
CA ASP A 226 8.29 5.10 -15.98
C ASP A 226 7.21 4.05 -15.70
N ALA A 227 7.50 3.08 -14.83
CA ALA A 227 6.58 2.00 -14.48
C ALA A 227 5.52 2.41 -13.45
N VAL A 228 5.85 3.33 -12.53
CA VAL A 228 5.01 3.71 -11.39
C VAL A 228 4.32 5.05 -11.59
N ASP A 229 3.21 5.28 -10.88
CA ASP A 229 2.41 6.50 -10.99
C ASP A 229 2.60 7.44 -9.78
N GLY A 230 3.02 6.91 -8.65
CA GLY A 230 3.35 7.60 -7.42
C GLY A 230 4.19 6.71 -6.51
N ILE A 231 4.34 7.11 -5.26
CA ILE A 231 4.95 6.31 -4.18
C ILE A 231 4.21 6.59 -2.88
N GLY A 232 4.06 5.58 -2.02
CA GLY A 232 3.75 5.72 -0.61
C GLY A 232 5.02 5.52 0.22
N ARG A 233 5.18 6.29 1.31
CA ARG A 233 6.31 6.12 2.23
C ARG A 233 5.83 6.25 3.66
N GLU A 234 6.10 5.22 4.43
CA GLU A 234 5.79 5.16 5.86
C GLU A 234 6.95 5.69 6.69
N ASP A 235 6.64 6.18 7.89
CA ASP A 235 7.63 6.56 8.89
C ASP A 235 8.71 7.53 8.38
N VAL A 236 8.32 8.56 7.64
CA VAL A 236 9.27 9.55 7.13
C VAL A 236 9.79 10.44 8.26
N LEU A 237 8.89 10.89 9.14
CA LEU A 237 9.21 11.84 10.20
C LEU A 237 9.21 11.20 11.59
N TYR A 238 8.38 10.18 11.81
CA TYR A 238 8.27 9.48 13.09
C TYR A 238 8.20 7.96 12.87
N THR A 239 8.80 7.20 13.80
CA THR A 239 8.46 5.80 14.03
C THR A 239 7.70 5.75 15.34
N GLU A 240 6.42 5.38 15.31
CA GLU A 240 5.47 5.56 16.41
C GLU A 240 5.45 7.05 16.90
N ASN A 241 5.94 7.34 18.11
CA ASN A 241 6.06 8.70 18.64
C ASN A 241 7.52 9.21 18.73
N ASP A 242 8.48 8.42 18.27
CA ASP A 242 9.89 8.78 18.28
C ASP A 242 10.26 9.43 16.93
N LYS A 243 10.71 10.69 17.01
CA LYS A 243 11.09 11.41 15.79
C LYS A 243 12.33 10.79 15.16
N GLN A 244 12.27 10.55 13.86
CA GLN A 244 13.41 10.10 13.06
C GLN A 244 14.59 11.06 13.16
N PRO A 245 15.83 10.55 13.07
CA PRO A 245 17.02 11.39 12.92
C PRO A 245 16.88 12.31 11.70
N GLU A 246 17.28 13.58 11.84
CA GLU A 246 17.15 14.58 10.78
C GLU A 246 17.84 14.14 9.48
N GLU A 247 19.00 13.49 9.57
CA GLU A 247 19.77 12.96 8.43
C GLU A 247 18.98 11.88 7.67
N GLU A 248 18.30 10.98 8.37
CA GLU A 248 17.46 9.93 7.76
C GLU A 248 16.23 10.52 7.06
N THR A 249 15.53 11.46 7.73
CA THR A 249 14.40 12.18 7.11
C THR A 249 14.83 12.95 5.86
N GLU A 250 15.99 13.63 5.90
CA GLU A 250 16.51 14.38 4.76
C GLU A 250 16.88 13.46 3.59
N ASP A 251 17.48 12.28 3.86
CA ASP A 251 17.86 11.30 2.85
C ASP A 251 16.60 10.71 2.17
N VAL A 252 15.60 10.30 2.94
CA VAL A 252 14.31 9.80 2.42
C VAL A 252 13.63 10.90 1.58
N ALA A 253 13.54 12.12 2.09
CA ALA A 253 12.94 13.24 1.38
C ALA A 253 13.65 13.55 0.06
N ALA A 254 14.98 13.38 0.00
CA ALA A 254 15.74 13.58 -1.23
C ALA A 254 15.33 12.57 -2.32
N PHE A 255 15.11 11.30 -1.97
CA PHE A 255 14.60 10.30 -2.91
C PHE A 255 13.15 10.58 -3.32
N LEU A 256 12.27 10.92 -2.37
CA LEU A 256 10.88 11.25 -2.66
C LEU A 256 10.74 12.46 -3.61
N HIS A 257 11.64 13.42 -3.52
CA HIS A 257 11.71 14.54 -4.47
C HIS A 257 12.08 14.11 -5.89
N ILE A 258 12.72 12.95 -6.10
CA ILE A 258 12.95 12.40 -7.45
C ILE A 258 11.60 12.07 -8.10
N PHE A 259 10.67 11.48 -7.34
CA PHE A 259 9.30 11.19 -7.80
C PHE A 259 8.55 12.47 -8.14
N LEU A 260 8.53 13.46 -7.25
CA LEU A 260 7.86 14.75 -7.50
C LEU A 260 8.44 15.45 -8.75
N ASN A 261 9.75 15.45 -8.91
CA ASN A 261 10.42 16.04 -10.08
C ASN A 261 10.11 15.30 -11.38
N ALA A 262 9.78 14.01 -11.29
CA ALA A 262 9.30 13.20 -12.41
C ALA A 262 7.78 13.38 -12.68
N GLY A 263 7.10 14.22 -11.89
CA GLY A 263 5.65 14.45 -11.99
C GLY A 263 4.81 13.33 -11.38
N LYS A 264 5.40 12.55 -10.48
CA LYS A 264 4.72 11.51 -9.69
C LYS A 264 4.26 12.10 -8.35
N PHE A 265 3.21 11.54 -7.76
CA PHE A 265 2.75 11.95 -6.44
C PHE A 265 3.45 11.17 -5.32
N VAL A 266 3.42 11.73 -4.12
CA VAL A 266 3.92 11.12 -2.89
C VAL A 266 2.81 11.09 -1.86
N LEU A 267 2.53 9.90 -1.32
CA LEU A 267 1.68 9.66 -0.16
C LEU A 267 2.58 9.41 1.04
N GLU A 268 2.47 10.24 2.06
CA GLU A 268 3.18 10.07 3.34
C GLU A 268 2.26 9.43 4.36
N ILE A 269 2.68 8.33 4.95
CA ILE A 269 1.94 7.59 5.95
C ILE A 269 2.69 7.63 7.27
N GLU A 270 2.00 8.04 8.33
CA GLU A 270 2.60 8.21 9.66
C GLU A 270 1.68 7.67 10.76
N TYR A 271 2.26 7.18 11.84
CA TYR A 271 1.53 6.51 12.91
C TYR A 271 1.64 7.15 14.30
N PRO A 272 2.12 8.40 14.50
CA PRO A 272 2.21 8.98 15.83
C PRO A 272 0.81 9.20 16.43
N THR A 273 0.71 9.00 17.75
CA THR A 273 -0.54 9.18 18.49
C THR A 273 -0.60 10.51 19.24
N SER A 274 0.54 11.18 19.43
CA SER A 274 0.57 12.47 20.12
C SER A 274 0.17 13.60 19.18
N SER A 275 -0.76 14.48 19.60
CA SER A 275 -1.31 15.55 18.76
C SER A 275 -0.25 16.53 18.20
N TRP A 276 0.87 16.70 18.89
CA TRP A 276 1.94 17.56 18.42
C TRP A 276 2.75 16.89 17.28
N ALA A 277 2.97 15.57 17.37
CA ALA A 277 3.65 14.82 16.32
C ALA A 277 2.75 14.69 15.07
N VAL A 278 1.45 14.42 15.28
CA VAL A 278 0.46 14.44 14.19
C VAL A 278 0.49 15.78 13.42
N SER A 279 0.46 16.91 14.14
CA SER A 279 0.57 18.22 13.48
C SER A 279 1.89 18.39 12.74
N ALA A 280 2.99 17.89 13.31
CA ALA A 280 4.31 18.03 12.69
C ALA A 280 4.41 17.20 11.39
N CYS A 281 3.75 16.03 11.29
CA CYS A 281 3.68 15.25 10.05
C CYS A 281 2.96 16.02 8.95
N TYR A 282 1.77 16.57 9.24
CA TYR A 282 1.03 17.36 8.26
C TYR A 282 1.76 18.64 7.84
N ASP A 283 2.39 19.36 8.80
CA ASP A 283 3.20 20.54 8.51
C ASP A 283 4.40 20.18 7.61
N PHE A 284 5.06 19.05 7.88
CA PHE A 284 6.19 18.56 7.09
C PHE A 284 5.72 18.18 5.68
N ALA A 285 4.67 17.39 5.55
CA ALA A 285 4.11 17.01 4.25
C ALA A 285 3.73 18.24 3.40
N GLU A 286 3.10 19.27 4.03
CA GLU A 286 2.77 20.53 3.33
C GLU A 286 4.04 21.20 2.79
N GLU A 287 5.12 21.26 3.58
CA GLU A 287 6.40 21.84 3.16
C GLU A 287 7.08 21.06 2.05
N GLN A 288 6.95 19.71 2.06
CA GLN A 288 7.62 18.84 1.09
C GLN A 288 6.83 18.62 -0.21
N GLY A 289 5.54 18.92 -0.22
CA GLY A 289 4.68 18.69 -1.38
C GLY A 289 4.03 17.29 -1.40
N TYR A 290 3.92 16.64 -0.23
CA TYR A 290 3.31 15.32 -0.08
C TYR A 290 1.83 15.43 0.32
N VAL A 291 1.07 14.39 0.08
CA VAL A 291 -0.26 14.19 0.66
C VAL A 291 -0.11 13.24 1.85
N CYS A 292 -0.52 13.67 3.03
CA CYS A 292 -0.24 12.98 4.29
C CYS A 292 -1.49 12.29 4.85
N TYR A 293 -1.27 11.10 5.40
CA TYR A 293 -2.20 10.37 6.23
C TYR A 293 -1.53 10.04 7.56
N VAL A 294 -2.20 10.36 8.67
CA VAL A 294 -1.78 9.92 10.00
C VAL A 294 -2.91 9.08 10.59
N GLY A 295 -2.64 7.81 10.82
CA GLY A 295 -3.64 6.84 11.29
C GLY A 295 -3.10 5.83 12.29
N PRO A 296 -3.92 4.84 12.69
CA PRO A 296 -3.45 3.72 13.49
C PRO A 296 -2.60 2.77 12.64
N GLU A 297 -1.56 2.20 13.24
CA GLU A 297 -0.68 1.22 12.60
C GLU A 297 -1.44 -0.08 12.25
N GLU A 298 -2.48 -0.41 13.01
CA GLU A 298 -3.33 -1.57 12.77
C GLU A 298 -4.17 -1.46 11.49
N LEU A 299 -4.31 -0.26 10.91
CA LEU A 299 -5.08 0.02 9.69
C LEU A 299 -6.48 -0.60 9.68
N ASP A 300 -7.15 -0.58 10.85
CA ASP A 300 -8.41 -1.27 11.13
C ASP A 300 -9.64 -0.35 11.17
N GLN A 301 -9.47 0.94 10.83
CA GLN A 301 -10.54 1.94 10.86
C GLN A 301 -10.28 3.09 9.90
N ILE A 302 -11.37 3.74 9.47
CA ILE A 302 -11.29 5.01 8.77
C ILE A 302 -10.91 6.07 9.79
N GLN A 303 -9.67 6.55 9.71
CA GLN A 303 -9.16 7.55 10.65
C GLN A 303 -9.75 8.93 10.38
N VAL A 304 -10.19 9.56 11.44
CA VAL A 304 -10.51 10.99 11.49
C VAL A 304 -9.32 11.69 12.11
N SER A 305 -8.43 12.23 11.31
CA SER A 305 -7.20 12.83 11.82
C SER A 305 -7.48 14.16 12.50
N HIS A 306 -7.34 14.20 13.78
CA HIS A 306 -7.14 15.30 14.77
C HIS A 306 -7.31 16.75 14.26
N GLY A 307 -8.25 17.02 13.34
CA GLY A 307 -8.49 18.35 12.76
C GLY A 307 -7.93 18.59 11.38
N PHE A 308 -7.27 17.62 10.81
CA PHE A 308 -6.89 17.56 9.40
C PHE A 308 -7.91 16.67 8.68
N MET A 309 -9.16 17.13 8.71
CA MET A 309 -10.28 16.39 8.08
C MET A 309 -10.24 16.61 6.59
N PRO A 310 -10.61 15.57 5.81
CA PRO A 310 -10.88 15.74 4.40
C PRO A 310 -11.98 16.79 4.18
N ASP A 311 -11.90 17.49 3.07
CA ASP A 311 -12.80 18.58 2.66
C ASP A 311 -14.23 18.11 2.33
#